data_555ea1deecc988fb1f2dcb03acc0bc21
#
_entry.id   555ea1deecc988fb1f2dcb03acc0bc21
#
_cell.length_a   1.000
_cell.length_b   1.000
_cell.length_c   1.000
_cell.angle_alpha   90.00
_cell.angle_beta   90.00
_cell.angle_gamma   90.00
#
_symmetry.space_group_name_H-M   'P 1'
#
loop_
_entity.id
_entity.type
_entity.pdbx_description
1 polymer ?
#
loop_
_entity_poly.entity_id
_entity_poly.type
_entity_poly.pdbx_seq_one_letter_code
_entity_poly.pdbx_strand_id
1 'polypeptide(L)'
;EHAVRCGFLSEKEYDWKEDTAPQIPYNEMILYKVHVRGYTKQAKLSPRKKGTFAGLVEMIPYWKEMGINAIELMPAYEFQECTCKETAGSMAVRSKKDDRINYWGYAQGFYFAPKASYCATKEPDREFRDMVHALHQAGIECIMEMYFPENTPSLQVVRSLWMWKLFYHVDGFHLMGDGVHQKVLEQDPILYGTKKMFSEIAGNADTENMLAEYNAGFKQDMRRFLKSDEGMISGAEFHVRRNTGSFGTINYMANQDGFTLYDTVAYNYRHNEANGEDNRDGSEFNYSWNC
;
A
#
# COMPACT_ATOMS: atom_id res chain seq x y z
N GLU A 1 29.44 -1.82 -10.19
CA GLU A 1 28.55 -2.37 -11.23
C GLU A 1 27.33 -2.97 -10.53
N HIS A 2 26.19 -2.30 -10.60
CA HIS A 2 24.91 -2.88 -10.21
C HIS A 2 24.31 -3.57 -11.41
N ALA A 3 24.76 -4.79 -11.70
CA ALA A 3 24.12 -5.61 -12.70
C ALA A 3 22.71 -5.97 -12.23
N VAL A 4 21.70 -5.58 -12.98
CA VAL A 4 20.35 -6.12 -12.83
C VAL A 4 20.46 -7.62 -13.13
N ARG A 5 20.33 -8.44 -12.10
CA ARG A 5 20.31 -9.90 -12.25
C ARG A 5 18.86 -10.31 -12.48
N CYS A 6 18.54 -10.61 -13.72
CA CYS A 6 17.30 -11.30 -14.04
C CYS A 6 17.52 -12.81 -13.83
N GLY A 7 16.66 -13.43 -13.06
CA GLY A 7 16.55 -14.88 -12.95
C GLY A 7 15.28 -15.37 -13.63
N PHE A 8 15.30 -16.56 -14.16
CA PHE A 8 14.06 -17.26 -14.50
C PHE A 8 13.53 -17.87 -13.20
N LEU A 9 12.26 -17.61 -12.89
CA LEU A 9 11.55 -18.42 -11.92
C LEU A 9 11.47 -19.83 -12.51
N SER A 10 12.14 -20.77 -11.89
CA SER A 10 11.88 -22.19 -12.16
C SER A 10 10.44 -22.44 -11.76
N GLU A 11 9.60 -22.85 -12.69
CA GLU A 11 8.20 -23.22 -12.48
C GLU A 11 8.10 -24.49 -11.62
N LYS A 12 8.56 -24.44 -10.40
CA LYS A 12 8.00 -25.29 -9.37
C LYS A 12 6.66 -24.67 -9.03
N GLU A 13 5.58 -25.29 -9.48
CA GLU A 13 4.25 -24.90 -9.08
C GLU A 13 4.22 -24.75 -7.56
N TYR A 14 3.82 -23.55 -7.11
CA TYR A 14 3.58 -23.32 -5.70
C TYR A 14 2.30 -24.08 -5.34
N ASP A 15 2.41 -24.97 -4.39
CA ASP A 15 1.26 -25.73 -3.90
C ASP A 15 0.42 -24.84 -2.97
N TRP A 16 -0.57 -24.20 -3.53
CA TRP A 16 -1.54 -23.38 -2.79
C TRP A 16 -2.49 -24.23 -1.92
N LYS A 17 -2.46 -25.57 -2.05
CA LYS A 17 -3.37 -26.47 -1.36
C LYS A 17 -4.84 -26.08 -1.63
N GLU A 18 -5.62 -25.92 -0.55
CA GLU A 18 -7.01 -25.47 -0.60
C GLU A 18 -7.10 -23.96 -0.24
N ASP A 19 -6.21 -23.14 -0.78
CA ASP A 19 -6.22 -21.70 -0.53
C ASP A 19 -7.54 -21.08 -1.02
N THR A 20 -8.19 -20.33 -0.14
CA THR A 20 -9.45 -19.66 -0.43
C THR A 20 -9.39 -18.23 0.06
N ALA A 21 -9.58 -17.30 -0.87
CA ALA A 21 -9.66 -15.87 -0.54
C ALA A 21 -10.85 -15.60 0.40
N PRO A 22 -10.67 -14.79 1.46
CA PRO A 22 -11.72 -14.49 2.43
C PRO A 22 -12.95 -13.80 1.86
N GLN A 23 -12.83 -13.04 0.76
CA GLN A 23 -13.90 -12.32 0.05
C GLN A 23 -14.71 -11.39 0.95
N ILE A 24 -14.03 -10.58 1.75
CA ILE A 24 -14.64 -9.67 2.73
C ILE A 24 -15.32 -8.50 2.00
N PRO A 25 -16.62 -8.23 2.20
CA PRO A 25 -17.29 -7.10 1.57
C PRO A 25 -16.77 -5.77 2.16
N TYR A 26 -16.79 -4.69 1.36
CA TYR A 26 -16.23 -3.40 1.78
C TYR A 26 -16.84 -2.83 3.07
N ASN A 27 -18.12 -3.08 3.32
CA ASN A 27 -18.80 -2.61 4.54
C ASN A 27 -18.39 -3.37 5.81
N GLU A 28 -17.69 -4.50 5.69
CA GLU A 28 -17.16 -5.29 6.81
C GLU A 28 -15.64 -5.22 6.89
N MET A 29 -15.01 -4.53 5.94
CA MET A 29 -13.55 -4.47 5.83
C MET A 29 -12.95 -3.50 6.85
N ILE A 30 -12.03 -4.00 7.66
CA ILE A 30 -11.14 -3.21 8.52
C ILE A 30 -9.73 -3.33 7.95
N LEU A 31 -9.36 -2.31 7.16
CA LEU A 31 -8.13 -2.27 6.39
C LEU A 31 -7.00 -1.63 7.20
N TYR A 32 -5.86 -2.30 7.27
CA TYR A 32 -4.66 -1.79 7.93
C TYR A 32 -3.48 -1.71 6.95
N LYS A 33 -3.02 -0.48 6.67
CA LYS A 33 -1.91 -0.23 5.77
C LYS A 33 -0.57 -0.45 6.47
N VAL A 34 0.32 -1.21 5.85
CA VAL A 34 1.65 -1.53 6.40
C VAL A 34 2.75 -1.38 5.36
N HIS A 35 3.90 -0.88 5.80
CA HIS A 35 5.14 -0.91 5.02
C HIS A 35 5.96 -2.13 5.43
N VAL A 36 6.22 -3.06 4.50
CA VAL A 36 6.85 -4.36 4.81
C VAL A 36 8.14 -4.20 5.63
N ARG A 37 9.06 -3.34 5.17
CA ARG A 37 10.33 -3.11 5.88
C ARG A 37 10.15 -2.40 7.22
N GLY A 38 9.26 -1.42 7.30
CA GLY A 38 9.11 -0.57 8.48
C GLY A 38 8.39 -1.26 9.63
N TYR A 39 7.30 -1.96 9.34
CA TYR A 39 6.31 -2.39 10.31
C TYR A 39 6.88 -3.26 11.44
N THR A 40 7.74 -4.21 11.11
CA THR A 40 8.29 -5.16 12.10
C THR A 40 9.69 -4.81 12.62
N LYS A 41 10.24 -3.62 12.27
CA LYS A 41 11.61 -3.22 12.70
C LYS A 41 11.79 -3.22 14.22
N GLN A 42 10.79 -2.76 14.95
CA GLN A 42 10.82 -2.69 16.42
C GLN A 42 10.13 -3.88 17.10
N ALA A 43 9.54 -4.80 16.32
CA ALA A 43 8.88 -5.98 16.86
C ALA A 43 9.90 -6.94 17.53
N LYS A 44 9.43 -7.72 18.50
CA LYS A 44 10.24 -8.74 19.20
C LYS A 44 10.40 -9.99 18.33
N LEU A 45 11.00 -9.84 17.16
CA LEU A 45 11.27 -10.91 16.20
C LEU A 45 12.76 -11.15 16.06
N SER A 46 13.11 -12.32 15.50
CA SER A 46 14.50 -12.58 15.11
C SER A 46 14.96 -11.53 14.09
N PRO A 47 16.23 -11.09 14.13
CA PRO A 47 16.75 -10.06 13.22
C PRO A 47 16.52 -10.39 11.73
N ARG A 48 16.54 -11.67 11.37
CA ARG A 48 16.34 -12.16 10.00
C ARG A 48 14.91 -11.94 9.50
N LYS A 49 13.91 -11.99 10.38
CA LYS A 49 12.49 -11.78 10.03
C LYS A 49 12.06 -10.32 10.05
N LYS A 50 12.82 -9.44 10.72
CA LYS A 50 12.45 -8.02 10.82
C LYS A 50 12.48 -7.31 9.46
N GLY A 51 11.36 -6.70 9.10
CA GLY A 51 11.22 -5.95 7.85
C GLY A 51 11.09 -6.84 6.62
N THR A 52 10.50 -8.02 6.77
CA THR A 52 10.32 -9.00 5.70
C THR A 52 8.88 -9.52 5.64
N PHE A 53 8.53 -10.20 4.53
CA PHE A 53 7.23 -10.88 4.39
C PHE A 53 7.02 -11.92 5.50
N ALA A 54 8.03 -12.73 5.81
CA ALA A 54 7.98 -13.68 6.92
C ALA A 54 7.80 -13.00 8.29
N GLY A 55 8.27 -11.76 8.44
CA GLY A 55 8.04 -10.96 9.64
C GLY A 55 6.59 -10.49 9.75
N LEU A 56 5.92 -10.21 8.64
CA LEU A 56 4.50 -9.85 8.64
C LEU A 56 3.62 -11.03 9.07
N VAL A 57 3.96 -12.25 8.68
CA VAL A 57 3.25 -13.47 9.12
C VAL A 57 3.20 -13.58 10.65
N GLU A 58 4.29 -13.21 11.33
CA GLU A 58 4.33 -13.23 12.80
C GLU A 58 3.39 -12.20 13.47
N MET A 59 2.89 -11.24 12.69
CA MET A 59 1.98 -10.20 13.19
C MET A 59 0.49 -10.59 13.05
N ILE A 60 0.17 -11.68 12.40
CA ILE A 60 -1.21 -12.15 12.18
C ILE A 60 -2.00 -12.26 13.50
N PRO A 61 -1.46 -12.83 14.60
CA PRO A 61 -2.21 -12.89 15.86
C PRO A 61 -2.60 -11.51 16.40
N TYR A 62 -1.69 -10.54 16.31
CA TYR A 62 -1.96 -9.15 16.70
C TYR A 62 -3.05 -8.50 15.84
N TRP A 63 -3.01 -8.69 14.53
CA TRP A 63 -4.04 -8.14 13.64
C TRP A 63 -5.42 -8.74 13.93
N LYS A 64 -5.49 -10.03 14.22
CA LYS A 64 -6.75 -10.68 14.64
C LYS A 64 -7.28 -10.14 15.97
N GLU A 65 -6.42 -9.91 16.95
CA GLU A 65 -6.78 -9.29 18.22
C GLU A 65 -7.36 -7.88 18.01
N MET A 66 -6.79 -7.12 17.08
CA MET A 66 -7.27 -5.78 16.70
C MET A 66 -8.52 -5.79 15.82
N GLY A 67 -9.02 -6.96 15.40
CA GLY A 67 -10.17 -7.08 14.50
C GLY A 67 -9.88 -6.73 13.05
N ILE A 68 -8.60 -6.62 12.66
CA ILE A 68 -8.18 -6.33 11.29
C ILE A 68 -8.42 -7.56 10.43
N ASN A 69 -9.09 -7.38 9.30
CA ASN A 69 -9.42 -8.44 8.35
C ASN A 69 -8.89 -8.19 6.93
N ALA A 70 -8.20 -7.07 6.69
CA ALA A 70 -7.50 -6.82 5.45
C ALA A 70 -6.20 -6.05 5.72
N ILE A 71 -5.11 -6.46 5.06
CA ILE A 71 -3.81 -5.78 5.11
C ILE A 71 -3.54 -5.15 3.76
N GLU A 72 -3.23 -3.86 3.75
CA GLU A 72 -2.75 -3.15 2.56
C GLU A 72 -1.24 -3.01 2.62
N LEU A 73 -0.55 -3.68 1.72
CA LEU A 73 0.90 -3.57 1.57
C LEU A 73 1.24 -2.33 0.75
N MET A 74 1.99 -1.40 1.31
CA MET A 74 2.68 -0.37 0.52
C MET A 74 3.58 -1.05 -0.52
N PRO A 75 4.05 -0.35 -1.59
CA PRO A 75 4.69 -1.00 -2.72
C PRO A 75 5.63 -2.14 -2.34
N ALA A 76 5.23 -3.37 -2.67
CA ALA A 76 5.94 -4.61 -2.34
C ALA A 76 6.48 -5.33 -3.58
N TYR A 77 6.26 -4.77 -4.79
CA TYR A 77 6.93 -5.16 -6.02
C TYR A 77 8.38 -4.65 -6.03
N GLU A 78 9.23 -5.18 -6.90
CA GLU A 78 10.63 -4.75 -6.99
C GLU A 78 10.74 -3.33 -7.57
N PHE A 79 11.43 -2.44 -6.90
CA PHE A 79 11.70 -1.07 -7.32
C PHE A 79 13.12 -0.65 -6.94
N GLN A 80 13.65 0.36 -7.61
CA GLN A 80 14.98 0.89 -7.34
C GLN A 80 14.97 1.73 -6.06
N GLU A 81 15.72 1.31 -5.05
CA GLU A 81 15.86 2.03 -3.78
C GLU A 81 16.90 3.15 -3.84
N CYS A 82 17.98 2.95 -4.59
CA CYS A 82 19.06 3.92 -4.68
C CYS A 82 18.89 4.78 -5.92
N THR A 83 18.84 6.10 -5.75
CA THR A 83 18.94 7.04 -6.87
C THR A 83 20.39 7.17 -7.29
N CYS A 84 20.79 6.48 -8.35
CA CYS A 84 22.06 6.76 -9.04
C CYS A 84 21.83 7.98 -9.94
N LYS A 85 22.55 9.08 -9.73
CA LYS A 85 22.61 10.13 -10.74
C LYS A 85 23.36 9.57 -11.94
N GLU A 86 22.66 9.31 -13.03
CA GLU A 86 23.28 9.04 -14.33
C GLU A 86 23.96 10.32 -14.82
N THR A 87 25.28 10.37 -14.71
CA THR A 87 26.08 11.31 -15.49
C THR A 87 26.35 10.66 -16.83
N ALA A 88 25.86 11.28 -17.90
CA ALA A 88 26.08 10.81 -19.27
C ALA A 88 27.59 10.54 -19.49
N GLY A 89 27.96 9.29 -19.76
CA GLY A 89 29.31 8.88 -20.20
C GLY A 89 30.31 8.48 -19.13
N SER A 90 29.94 8.30 -17.88
CA SER A 90 30.86 7.91 -16.79
C SER A 90 30.20 6.92 -15.83
N MET A 91 31.00 5.98 -15.30
CA MET A 91 30.57 5.05 -14.26
C MET A 91 29.81 5.77 -13.14
N ALA A 92 28.65 5.25 -12.77
CA ALA A 92 27.81 5.79 -11.69
C ALA A 92 28.65 5.93 -10.40
N VAL A 93 29.04 7.14 -10.08
CA VAL A 93 29.72 7.46 -8.83
C VAL A 93 28.65 7.74 -7.77
N ARG A 94 28.55 6.87 -6.80
CA ARG A 94 27.71 7.08 -5.61
C ARG A 94 28.17 8.36 -4.92
N SER A 95 27.37 9.41 -4.97
CA SER A 95 27.65 10.63 -4.24
C SER A 95 27.52 10.34 -2.74
N LYS A 96 28.59 10.54 -1.96
CA LYS A 96 28.56 10.42 -0.50
C LYS A 96 27.54 11.33 0.20
N LYS A 97 26.90 12.23 -0.53
CA LYS A 97 25.94 13.20 -0.02
C LYS A 97 24.47 12.75 -0.13
N ASP A 98 24.18 11.69 -0.90
CA ASP A 98 22.81 11.19 -1.10
C ASP A 98 22.73 9.72 -0.70
N ASP A 99 22.92 9.41 0.58
CA ASP A 99 22.66 8.06 1.14
C ASP A 99 21.16 7.82 1.37
N ARG A 100 20.29 8.71 0.89
CA ARG A 100 18.84 8.52 0.96
C ARG A 100 18.40 7.46 -0.01
N ILE A 101 17.50 6.61 0.46
CA ILE A 101 16.88 5.58 -0.36
C ILE A 101 15.42 5.96 -0.65
N ASN A 102 14.89 5.51 -1.79
CA ASN A 102 13.46 5.49 -2.02
C ASN A 102 12.84 4.43 -1.08
N TYR A 103 12.40 4.87 0.09
CA TYR A 103 11.90 4.00 1.14
C TYR A 103 10.47 3.50 0.86
N TRP A 104 9.63 4.38 0.30
CA TRP A 104 8.20 4.12 0.08
C TRP A 104 7.91 3.30 -1.17
N GLY A 105 8.72 3.41 -2.21
CA GLY A 105 8.55 2.67 -3.46
C GLY A 105 7.62 3.32 -4.47
N TYR A 106 7.18 4.57 -4.27
CA TYR A 106 6.36 5.29 -5.25
C TYR A 106 7.21 5.78 -6.43
N ALA A 107 7.61 4.84 -7.26
CA ALA A 107 8.41 5.07 -8.46
C ALA A 107 8.11 3.97 -9.48
N GLN A 108 8.59 4.17 -10.71
CA GLN A 108 8.57 3.09 -11.69
C GLN A 108 9.31 1.86 -11.16
N GLY A 109 8.67 0.69 -11.25
CA GLY A 109 9.19 -0.57 -10.73
C GLY A 109 9.19 -1.70 -11.74
N PHE A 110 9.73 -2.83 -11.28
CA PHE A 110 9.63 -4.12 -11.96
C PHE A 110 8.39 -4.84 -11.42
N TYR A 111 7.23 -4.47 -11.96
CA TYR A 111 5.90 -4.81 -11.43
C TYR A 111 5.56 -6.31 -11.39
N PHE A 112 6.42 -7.16 -11.94
CA PHE A 112 6.21 -8.61 -12.07
C PHE A 112 7.02 -9.44 -11.06
N ALA A 113 7.58 -8.83 -10.04
CA ALA A 113 8.38 -9.54 -9.05
C ALA A 113 8.20 -8.93 -7.65
N PRO A 114 8.09 -9.76 -6.59
CA PRO A 114 8.15 -9.30 -5.22
C PRO A 114 9.52 -8.68 -4.90
N LYS A 115 9.51 -7.70 -4.01
CA LYS A 115 10.74 -6.99 -3.63
C LYS A 115 11.70 -7.91 -2.89
N ALA A 116 12.84 -8.20 -3.52
CA ALA A 116 13.83 -9.12 -2.99
C ALA A 116 14.40 -8.70 -1.63
N SER A 117 14.53 -7.38 -1.38
CA SER A 117 15.03 -6.87 -0.09
C SER A 117 14.02 -6.97 1.07
N TYR A 118 12.77 -7.37 0.79
CA TYR A 118 11.73 -7.64 1.79
C TYR A 118 11.62 -9.14 2.12
N CYS A 119 12.59 -9.94 1.73
CA CYS A 119 12.61 -11.37 1.94
C CYS A 119 13.61 -11.76 3.03
N ALA A 120 13.21 -12.63 3.97
CA ALA A 120 14.08 -13.20 5.00
C ALA A 120 14.96 -14.32 4.43
N THR A 121 14.56 -14.92 3.33
CA THR A 121 15.23 -16.01 2.63
C THR A 121 15.90 -15.47 1.34
N LYS A 122 16.22 -16.35 0.41
CA LYS A 122 16.67 -15.98 -0.95
C LYS A 122 15.59 -16.26 -2.01
N GLU A 123 14.38 -16.57 -1.56
CA GLU A 123 13.24 -16.96 -2.40
C GLU A 123 12.05 -15.99 -2.19
N PRO A 124 12.14 -14.73 -2.65
CA PRO A 124 11.12 -13.71 -2.42
C PRO A 124 9.75 -14.11 -2.97
N ASP A 125 9.74 -14.77 -4.11
CA ASP A 125 8.53 -15.30 -4.74
C ASP A 125 7.77 -16.27 -3.82
N ARG A 126 8.48 -17.23 -3.26
CA ARG A 126 7.90 -18.20 -2.34
C ARG A 126 7.46 -17.56 -1.04
N GLU A 127 8.32 -16.73 -0.45
CA GLU A 127 8.01 -16.08 0.83
C GLU A 127 6.82 -15.15 0.76
N PHE A 128 6.61 -14.45 -0.37
CA PHE A 128 5.41 -13.65 -0.59
C PHE A 128 4.15 -14.54 -0.65
N ARG A 129 4.19 -15.64 -1.40
CA ARG A 129 3.07 -16.60 -1.48
C ARG A 129 2.77 -17.24 -0.13
N ASP A 130 3.80 -17.65 0.63
CA ASP A 130 3.64 -18.18 1.99
C ASP A 130 2.95 -17.16 2.91
N MET A 131 3.26 -15.87 2.76
CA MET A 131 2.61 -14.79 3.51
C MET A 131 1.12 -14.67 3.13
N VAL A 132 0.79 -14.59 1.84
CA VAL A 132 -0.60 -14.47 1.39
C VAL A 132 -1.42 -15.69 1.84
N HIS A 133 -0.88 -16.90 1.67
CA HIS A 133 -1.54 -18.12 2.15
C HIS A 133 -1.79 -18.09 3.67
N ALA A 134 -0.83 -17.64 4.48
CA ALA A 134 -1.00 -17.51 5.92
C ALA A 134 -2.05 -16.45 6.30
N LEU A 135 -2.14 -15.35 5.55
CA LEU A 135 -3.19 -14.33 5.73
C LEU A 135 -4.57 -14.92 5.44
N HIS A 136 -4.75 -15.63 4.32
CA HIS A 136 -6.02 -16.27 3.95
C HIS A 136 -6.46 -17.29 4.99
N GLN A 137 -5.55 -18.14 5.47
CA GLN A 137 -5.84 -19.09 6.56
C GLN A 137 -6.30 -18.41 7.84
N ALA A 138 -5.87 -17.17 8.07
CA ALA A 138 -6.30 -16.36 9.21
C ALA A 138 -7.60 -15.57 8.95
N GLY A 139 -8.18 -15.63 7.74
CA GLY A 139 -9.33 -14.84 7.33
C GLY A 139 -8.99 -13.38 7.08
N ILE A 140 -7.78 -13.08 6.61
CA ILE A 140 -7.29 -11.72 6.32
C ILE A 140 -6.99 -11.61 4.83
N GLU A 141 -7.55 -10.60 4.16
CA GLU A 141 -7.24 -10.29 2.77
C GLU A 141 -5.90 -9.57 2.62
N CYS A 142 -5.24 -9.81 1.49
CA CYS A 142 -4.03 -9.12 1.07
C CYS A 142 -4.34 -8.12 -0.05
N ILE A 143 -4.28 -6.84 0.24
CA ILE A 143 -4.39 -5.75 -0.73
C ILE A 143 -3.00 -5.22 -1.02
N MET A 144 -2.71 -4.88 -2.28
CA MET A 144 -1.40 -4.38 -2.65
C MET A 144 -1.47 -3.01 -3.30
N GLU A 145 -0.68 -2.08 -2.79
CA GLU A 145 -0.51 -0.75 -3.36
C GLU A 145 0.40 -0.83 -4.60
N MET A 146 -0.08 -0.30 -5.72
CA MET A 146 0.63 -0.29 -7.00
C MET A 146 0.69 1.13 -7.54
N TYR A 147 1.90 1.66 -7.71
CA TYR A 147 2.11 2.99 -8.27
C TYR A 147 2.60 2.89 -9.73
N PHE A 148 1.87 3.51 -10.65
CA PHE A 148 2.19 3.53 -12.08
C PHE A 148 2.34 4.97 -12.57
N PRO A 149 3.57 5.44 -12.89
CA PRO A 149 3.76 6.77 -13.46
C PRO A 149 3.10 6.90 -14.85
N GLU A 150 2.86 8.13 -15.27
CA GLU A 150 2.13 8.52 -16.49
C GLU A 150 2.51 7.72 -17.76
N ASN A 151 3.79 7.44 -17.94
CA ASN A 151 4.29 6.75 -19.12
C ASN A 151 4.19 5.22 -19.06
N THR A 152 3.51 4.66 -18.06
CA THR A 152 3.33 3.20 -17.94
C THR A 152 2.28 2.73 -18.94
N PRO A 153 2.60 1.82 -19.89
CA PRO A 153 1.61 1.31 -20.83
C PRO A 153 0.46 0.59 -20.10
N SER A 154 -0.80 0.87 -20.48
CA SER A 154 -1.98 0.25 -19.87
C SER A 154 -1.93 -1.29 -19.89
N LEU A 155 -1.36 -1.87 -20.97
CA LEU A 155 -1.17 -3.32 -21.06
C LEU A 155 -0.20 -3.85 -19.99
N GLN A 156 0.83 -3.09 -19.63
CA GLN A 156 1.76 -3.45 -18.55
C GLN A 156 1.06 -3.38 -17.20
N VAL A 157 0.24 -2.35 -16.97
CA VAL A 157 -0.59 -2.23 -15.77
C VAL A 157 -1.48 -3.47 -15.62
N VAL A 158 -2.33 -3.74 -16.62
CA VAL A 158 -3.27 -4.87 -16.60
C VAL A 158 -2.56 -6.20 -16.37
N ARG A 159 -1.50 -6.49 -17.13
CA ARG A 159 -0.75 -7.76 -17.00
C ARG A 159 -0.07 -7.92 -15.64
N SER A 160 0.43 -6.84 -15.06
CA SER A 160 1.01 -6.92 -13.71
C SER A 160 -0.05 -7.28 -12.67
N LEU A 161 -1.24 -6.67 -12.74
CA LEU A 161 -2.35 -6.99 -11.84
C LEU A 161 -2.84 -8.43 -12.02
N TRP A 162 -2.92 -8.94 -13.26
CA TRP A 162 -3.23 -10.35 -13.51
C TRP A 162 -2.23 -11.26 -12.82
N MET A 163 -0.94 -10.97 -12.96
CA MET A 163 0.10 -11.80 -12.33
C MET A 163 -0.07 -11.84 -10.81
N TRP A 164 -0.24 -10.69 -10.16
CA TRP A 164 -0.42 -10.65 -8.72
C TRP A 164 -1.70 -11.34 -8.27
N LYS A 165 -2.79 -11.21 -9.03
CA LYS A 165 -4.04 -11.91 -8.74
C LYS A 165 -3.93 -13.42 -8.94
N LEU A 166 -3.43 -13.86 -10.10
CA LEU A 166 -3.49 -15.26 -10.52
C LEU A 166 -2.37 -16.12 -9.93
N PHE A 167 -1.18 -15.56 -9.72
CA PHE A 167 -0.03 -16.32 -9.24
C PHE A 167 0.30 -16.09 -7.77
N TYR A 168 -0.08 -14.94 -7.21
CA TYR A 168 0.18 -14.60 -5.83
C TYR A 168 -1.08 -14.49 -4.98
N HIS A 169 -2.26 -14.73 -5.56
CA HIS A 169 -3.57 -14.68 -4.91
C HIS A 169 -3.85 -13.38 -4.15
N VAL A 170 -3.34 -12.25 -4.65
CA VAL A 170 -3.64 -10.93 -4.08
C VAL A 170 -5.12 -10.61 -4.29
N ASP A 171 -5.84 -10.23 -3.23
CA ASP A 171 -7.31 -10.04 -3.22
C ASP A 171 -7.76 -8.72 -3.85
N GLY A 172 -6.88 -7.72 -3.82
CA GLY A 172 -7.21 -6.41 -4.38
C GLY A 172 -6.01 -5.49 -4.51
N PHE A 173 -6.25 -4.35 -5.12
CA PHE A 173 -5.21 -3.38 -5.44
C PHE A 173 -5.63 -1.96 -5.07
N HIS A 174 -4.73 -1.21 -4.44
CA HIS A 174 -4.80 0.23 -4.37
C HIS A 174 -3.94 0.83 -5.49
N LEU A 175 -4.57 1.49 -6.43
CA LEU A 175 -3.99 1.88 -7.70
C LEU A 175 -3.71 3.39 -7.72
N MET A 176 -2.46 3.75 -7.91
CA MET A 176 -1.98 5.12 -7.80
C MET A 176 -1.12 5.51 -9.01
N GLY A 177 -1.07 6.81 -9.26
CA GLY A 177 -0.28 7.41 -10.34
C GLY A 177 -1.04 7.58 -11.65
N ASP A 178 -0.54 8.49 -12.51
CA ASP A 178 -1.23 8.94 -13.72
C ASP A 178 -1.24 7.89 -14.86
N GLY A 179 -0.48 6.81 -14.72
CA GLY A 179 -0.52 5.66 -15.64
C GLY A 179 -1.71 4.72 -15.42
N VAL A 180 -2.52 4.96 -14.36
CA VAL A 180 -3.70 4.16 -14.06
C VAL A 180 -4.93 4.70 -14.81
N HIS A 181 -5.56 3.84 -15.59
CA HIS A 181 -6.78 4.18 -16.33
C HIS A 181 -7.95 3.32 -15.82
N GLN A 182 -8.77 3.88 -14.94
CA GLN A 182 -9.90 3.20 -14.28
C GLN A 182 -10.77 2.42 -15.26
N LYS A 183 -11.22 3.06 -16.36
CA LYS A 183 -12.12 2.42 -17.36
C LYS A 183 -11.51 1.19 -18.04
N VAL A 184 -10.20 1.17 -18.26
CA VAL A 184 -9.51 0.00 -18.82
C VAL A 184 -9.58 -1.17 -17.85
N LEU A 185 -9.43 -0.90 -16.55
CA LEU A 185 -9.46 -1.93 -15.52
C LEU A 185 -10.86 -2.43 -15.21
N GLU A 186 -11.88 -1.57 -15.36
CA GLU A 186 -13.29 -1.96 -15.22
C GLU A 186 -13.76 -2.93 -16.33
N GLN A 187 -13.21 -2.77 -17.53
CA GLN A 187 -13.55 -3.57 -18.70
C GLN A 187 -12.76 -4.88 -18.79
N ASP A 188 -11.77 -5.08 -17.94
CA ASP A 188 -10.93 -6.26 -17.96
C ASP A 188 -11.63 -7.46 -17.30
N PRO A 189 -11.86 -8.57 -18.04
CA PRO A 189 -12.62 -9.70 -17.52
C PRO A 189 -11.91 -10.49 -16.41
N ILE A 190 -10.58 -10.44 -16.35
CA ILE A 190 -9.80 -11.13 -15.30
C ILE A 190 -9.85 -10.33 -13.99
N LEU A 191 -9.87 -9.00 -14.10
CA LEU A 191 -9.95 -8.10 -12.94
C LEU A 191 -11.38 -7.82 -12.50
N TYR A 192 -12.38 -8.31 -13.22
CA TYR A 192 -13.78 -8.21 -12.81
C TYR A 192 -13.98 -8.89 -11.44
N GLY A 193 -14.71 -8.26 -10.54
CA GLY A 193 -14.89 -8.77 -9.17
C GLY A 193 -13.64 -8.69 -8.27
N THR A 194 -12.51 -8.19 -8.76
CA THR A 194 -11.33 -7.90 -7.92
C THR A 194 -11.47 -6.53 -7.30
N LYS A 195 -11.15 -6.38 -6.02
CA LYS A 195 -11.15 -5.08 -5.33
C LYS A 195 -10.15 -4.13 -5.98
N LYS A 196 -10.62 -2.94 -6.37
CA LYS A 196 -9.79 -1.88 -6.94
C LYS A 196 -10.07 -0.58 -6.19
N MET A 197 -9.06 -0.06 -5.53
CA MET A 197 -9.14 1.14 -4.71
C MET A 197 -8.39 2.28 -5.40
N PHE A 198 -8.99 3.47 -5.39
CA PHE A 198 -8.45 4.67 -6.03
C PHE A 198 -8.50 5.86 -5.07
N SER A 199 -7.74 6.91 -5.37
CA SER A 199 -7.86 8.17 -4.65
C SER A 199 -9.19 8.87 -4.94
N GLU A 200 -9.72 8.70 -6.17
CA GLU A 200 -10.98 9.25 -6.63
C GLU A 200 -11.59 8.32 -7.69
N ILE A 201 -12.90 8.13 -7.65
CA ILE A 201 -13.64 7.34 -8.64
C ILE A 201 -14.27 8.28 -9.69
N ALA A 202 -13.93 8.06 -10.94
CA ALA A 202 -14.46 8.83 -12.06
C ALA A 202 -15.79 8.24 -12.57
N GLY A 203 -16.86 9.02 -12.44
CA GLY A 203 -18.19 8.66 -12.99
C GLY A 203 -18.96 7.60 -12.20
N ASN A 204 -19.93 6.99 -12.85
CA ASN A 204 -20.70 5.88 -12.26
C ASN A 204 -19.95 4.58 -12.42
N ALA A 205 -19.81 3.84 -11.33
CA ALA A 205 -19.19 2.53 -11.31
C ALA A 205 -20.25 1.42 -11.31
N ASP A 206 -19.91 0.29 -11.93
CA ASP A 206 -20.67 -0.96 -11.77
C ASP A 206 -20.30 -1.57 -10.41
N THR A 207 -21.32 -1.88 -9.59
CA THR A 207 -21.14 -2.45 -8.25
C THR A 207 -20.34 -3.76 -8.26
N GLU A 208 -20.48 -4.56 -9.30
CA GLU A 208 -19.76 -5.83 -9.45
C GLU A 208 -18.27 -5.64 -9.76
N ASN A 209 -17.86 -4.45 -10.20
CA ASN A 209 -16.45 -4.12 -10.40
C ASN A 209 -15.64 -3.95 -9.10
N MET A 210 -16.30 -3.97 -7.95
CA MET A 210 -15.66 -3.89 -6.63
C MET A 210 -14.72 -2.69 -6.50
N LEU A 211 -15.19 -1.50 -6.91
CA LEU A 211 -14.42 -0.27 -6.77
C LEU A 211 -14.57 0.33 -5.37
N ALA A 212 -13.55 1.04 -4.90
CA ALA A 212 -13.62 1.85 -3.70
C ALA A 212 -12.75 3.11 -3.83
N GLU A 213 -13.16 4.17 -3.13
CA GLU A 213 -12.48 5.46 -3.07
C GLU A 213 -11.92 5.73 -1.68
N TYR A 214 -10.67 6.21 -1.61
CA TYR A 214 -10.09 6.73 -0.38
C TYR A 214 -10.66 8.10 -0.04
N ASN A 215 -11.41 8.19 1.04
CA ASN A 215 -12.09 9.42 1.45
C ASN A 215 -11.15 10.36 2.22
N ALA A 216 -10.32 11.11 1.51
CA ALA A 216 -9.41 12.09 2.11
C ALA A 216 -10.15 13.21 2.88
N GLY A 217 -11.33 13.59 2.42
CA GLY A 217 -12.21 14.57 3.10
C GLY A 217 -12.63 14.09 4.49
N PHE A 218 -12.91 12.81 4.66
CA PHE A 218 -13.22 12.23 5.97
C PHE A 218 -12.09 12.51 6.98
N LYS A 219 -10.84 12.24 6.63
CA LYS A 219 -9.68 12.51 7.50
C LYS A 219 -9.64 13.97 7.95
N GLN A 220 -9.83 14.91 7.01
CA GLN A 220 -9.76 16.34 7.30
C GLN A 220 -10.90 16.80 8.22
N ASP A 221 -12.12 16.53 7.83
CA ASP A 221 -13.31 17.03 8.52
C ASP A 221 -13.49 16.36 9.89
N MET A 222 -13.21 15.06 9.99
CA MET A 222 -13.30 14.36 11.28
C MET A 222 -12.20 14.78 12.26
N ARG A 223 -10.97 15.06 11.80
CA ARG A 223 -9.92 15.61 12.67
C ARG A 223 -10.31 16.99 13.18
N ARG A 224 -10.84 17.87 12.32
CA ARG A 224 -11.32 19.20 12.69
C ARG A 224 -12.54 19.13 13.65
N PHE A 225 -13.47 18.22 13.39
CA PHE A 225 -14.60 17.97 14.29
C PHE A 225 -14.13 17.51 15.67
N LEU A 226 -13.21 16.54 15.76
CA LEU A 226 -12.68 16.06 17.04
C LEU A 226 -11.86 17.12 17.79
N LYS A 227 -11.20 18.01 17.04
CA LYS A 227 -10.50 19.17 17.58
C LYS A 227 -11.44 20.26 18.08
N SER A 228 -12.73 20.16 17.79
CA SER A 228 -13.79 21.15 18.11
C SER A 228 -13.68 22.47 17.32
N ASP A 229 -13.19 22.41 16.07
CA ASP A 229 -13.24 23.56 15.17
C ASP A 229 -14.71 23.93 14.89
N GLU A 230 -15.00 25.23 14.82
CA GLU A 230 -16.35 25.73 14.56
C GLU A 230 -16.88 25.28 13.17
N GLY A 231 -18.18 25.00 13.08
CA GLY A 231 -18.88 24.71 11.83
C GLY A 231 -18.62 23.31 11.26
N MET A 232 -17.93 22.39 11.99
CA MET A 232 -17.56 21.09 11.45
C MET A 232 -18.63 19.99 11.60
N ILE A 233 -19.75 20.25 12.25
CA ILE A 233 -20.82 19.27 12.43
C ILE A 233 -21.39 18.79 11.10
N SER A 234 -21.69 19.70 10.17
CA SER A 234 -22.26 19.36 8.86
C SER A 234 -21.28 18.56 8.00
N GLY A 235 -19.98 18.87 8.05
CA GLY A 235 -18.93 18.09 7.36
C GLY A 235 -18.82 16.66 7.91
N ALA A 236 -18.79 16.53 9.25
CA ALA A 236 -18.76 15.24 9.90
C ALA A 236 -20.02 14.41 9.58
N GLU A 237 -21.22 15.01 9.65
CA GLU A 237 -22.49 14.38 9.28
C GLU A 237 -22.48 13.90 7.81
N PHE A 238 -22.02 14.75 6.89
CA PHE A 238 -21.91 14.39 5.47
C PHE A 238 -21.07 13.13 5.28
N HIS A 239 -19.87 13.07 5.87
CA HIS A 239 -18.98 11.94 5.70
C HIS A 239 -19.47 10.66 6.37
N VAL A 240 -20.11 10.76 7.55
CA VAL A 240 -20.69 9.59 8.24
C VAL A 240 -21.88 9.02 7.45
N ARG A 241 -22.66 9.87 6.80
CA ARG A 241 -23.85 9.48 6.01
C ARG A 241 -23.56 9.17 4.56
N ARG A 242 -22.34 9.45 4.09
CA ARG A 242 -21.97 9.25 2.68
C ARG A 242 -22.16 7.81 2.27
N ASN A 243 -23.05 7.61 1.31
CA ASN A 243 -23.28 6.34 0.64
C ASN A 243 -23.29 6.60 -0.88
N THR A 244 -22.31 6.06 -1.58
CA THR A 244 -22.15 6.27 -3.02
C THR A 244 -23.05 5.35 -3.84
N GLY A 245 -23.56 4.26 -3.26
CA GLY A 245 -24.47 3.31 -3.91
C GLY A 245 -23.81 2.39 -4.95
N SER A 246 -22.71 2.80 -5.58
CA SER A 246 -22.07 2.06 -6.67
C SER A 246 -20.62 1.67 -6.42
N PHE A 247 -19.99 2.24 -5.39
CA PHE A 247 -18.62 1.88 -4.98
C PHE A 247 -18.42 2.04 -3.48
N GLY A 248 -17.39 1.39 -2.94
CA GLY A 248 -17.02 1.50 -1.53
C GLY A 248 -16.38 2.86 -1.20
N THR A 249 -16.48 3.26 0.06
CA THR A 249 -15.81 4.46 0.58
C THR A 249 -14.92 4.06 1.74
N ILE A 250 -13.60 4.26 1.61
CA ILE A 250 -12.63 3.93 2.64
C ILE A 250 -12.40 5.17 3.50
N ASN A 251 -12.98 5.16 4.69
CA ASN A 251 -12.84 6.22 5.68
C ASN A 251 -11.62 5.95 6.56
N TYR A 252 -10.76 6.94 6.78
CA TYR A 252 -9.55 6.80 7.58
C TYR A 252 -9.20 8.08 8.34
N MET A 253 -8.56 7.93 9.51
CA MET A 253 -8.09 9.05 10.34
C MET A 253 -6.60 9.33 10.17
N ALA A 254 -5.81 8.32 9.81
CA ALA A 254 -4.39 8.41 9.53
C ALA A 254 -4.00 7.42 8.41
N ASN A 255 -2.97 7.75 7.67
CA ASN A 255 -2.32 6.90 6.69
C ASN A 255 -0.80 7.15 6.73
N GLN A 256 -0.05 6.68 5.73
CA GLN A 256 1.39 6.92 5.63
C GLN A 256 1.74 8.40 5.39
N ASP A 257 0.75 9.21 4.98
CA ASP A 257 0.93 10.61 4.62
C ASP A 257 0.47 11.53 5.77
N GLY A 258 1.36 12.38 6.25
CA GLY A 258 1.11 13.29 7.37
C GLY A 258 1.26 12.63 8.75
N PHE A 259 0.60 13.19 9.74
CA PHE A 259 0.71 12.77 11.13
C PHE A 259 0.08 11.41 11.42
N THR A 260 0.75 10.61 12.24
CA THR A 260 0.17 9.43 12.88
C THR A 260 -1.00 9.82 13.79
N LEU A 261 -1.77 8.85 14.27
CA LEU A 261 -2.83 9.14 15.26
C LEU A 261 -2.25 9.75 16.53
N TYR A 262 -1.08 9.31 16.98
CA TYR A 262 -0.39 9.87 18.13
C TYR A 262 0.04 11.33 17.87
N ASP A 263 0.72 11.59 16.76
CA ASP A 263 1.21 12.93 16.44
C ASP A 263 0.07 13.94 16.27
N THR A 264 -1.11 13.47 15.83
CA THR A 264 -2.31 14.32 15.68
C THR A 264 -2.74 14.96 17.00
N VAL A 265 -2.50 14.31 18.13
CA VAL A 265 -2.85 14.82 19.46
C VAL A 265 -1.65 15.27 20.30
N ALA A 266 -0.44 15.10 19.78
CA ALA A 266 0.80 15.46 20.49
C ALA A 266 1.49 16.72 19.94
N TYR A 267 1.19 17.12 18.71
CA TYR A 267 1.88 18.24 18.05
C TYR A 267 0.93 19.16 17.29
N ASN A 268 1.16 20.47 17.39
CA ASN A 268 0.44 21.46 16.59
C ASN A 268 0.99 21.60 15.16
N TYR A 269 2.30 21.43 15.00
CA TYR A 269 2.99 21.62 13.73
C TYR A 269 3.91 20.45 13.45
N ARG A 270 4.26 20.23 12.17
CA ARG A 270 5.23 19.20 11.77
C ARG A 270 6.61 19.47 12.37
N HIS A 271 7.37 18.43 12.63
CA HIS A 271 8.69 18.44 13.27
C HIS A 271 9.58 17.34 12.65
N ASN A 272 9.89 17.51 11.36
CA ASN A 272 10.64 16.55 10.54
C ASN A 272 12.09 17.00 10.31
N GLU A 273 12.66 17.86 11.17
CA GLU A 273 14.01 18.40 11.02
C GLU A 273 15.07 17.30 10.94
N ALA A 274 14.86 16.20 11.66
CA ALA A 274 15.83 15.10 11.75
C ALA A 274 16.01 14.31 10.43
N ASN A 275 15.10 14.45 9.46
CA ASN A 275 15.21 13.71 8.20
C ASN A 275 16.05 14.45 7.13
N GLY A 276 16.53 15.65 7.43
CA GLY A 276 17.43 16.41 6.56
C GLY A 276 16.77 17.16 5.41
N GLU A 277 15.43 17.39 5.48
CA GLU A 277 14.66 18.16 4.49
C GLU A 277 14.28 19.55 5.03
N ASP A 278 14.95 20.05 6.09
CA ASP A 278 14.69 21.33 6.71
C ASP A 278 13.21 21.52 7.12
N ASN A 279 12.57 20.45 7.59
CA ASN A 279 11.14 20.42 7.95
C ASN A 279 10.20 20.81 6.81
N ARG A 280 10.57 20.61 5.54
CA ARG A 280 9.77 20.96 4.37
C ARG A 280 8.93 19.81 3.84
N ASP A 281 9.24 18.57 4.20
CA ASP A 281 8.53 17.38 3.80
C ASP A 281 7.29 17.12 4.65
N GLY A 282 6.37 16.34 4.08
CA GLY A 282 5.07 16.04 4.68
C GLY A 282 4.07 17.21 4.59
N SER A 283 2.83 16.92 4.93
CA SER A 283 1.75 17.91 4.89
C SER A 283 1.96 19.04 5.88
N GLU A 284 1.70 20.27 5.46
CA GLU A 284 1.67 21.45 6.34
C GLU A 284 0.40 21.46 7.21
N PHE A 285 -0.70 20.94 6.68
CA PHE A 285 -2.01 20.91 7.32
C PHE A 285 -2.34 19.50 7.79
N ASN A 286 -2.06 19.20 9.06
CA ASN A 286 -2.37 17.91 9.66
C ASN A 286 -3.66 17.92 10.47
N TYR A 287 -4.30 19.09 10.64
CA TYR A 287 -5.50 19.26 11.47
C TYR A 287 -5.34 18.69 12.87
N SER A 288 -4.17 18.89 13.43
CA SER A 288 -3.72 18.36 14.71
C SER A 288 -3.91 19.37 15.84
N TRP A 289 -3.79 18.89 17.05
CA TRP A 289 -3.78 19.72 18.26
C TRP A 289 -2.95 19.03 19.34
N ASN A 290 -2.23 19.82 20.12
CA ASN A 290 -1.50 19.31 21.25
C ASN A 290 -2.40 19.36 22.51
N CYS A 291 -2.65 18.20 23.13
CA CYS A 291 -3.40 18.07 24.39
C CYS A 291 -2.48 18.11 25.59
#